data_94e3ff87d41d66def8974898d4c7ec96
#
_entry.id   94e3ff87d41d66def8974898d4c7ec96
#
_cell.length_a   1.000
_cell.length_b   1.000
_cell.length_c   1.000
_cell.angle_alpha   90.00
_cell.angle_beta   90.00
_cell.angle_gamma   90.00
#
_symmetry.space_group_name_H-M   'P 1'
#
loop_
_entity.id
_entity.type
_entity.pdbx_description
1 polymer ?
#
loop_
_entity_poly.entity_id
_entity_poly.type
_entity_poly.pdbx_seq_one_letter_code
_entity_poly.pdbx_strand_id
1 'polypeptide(L)'
;MKTLSHSDLLQRMEEAVARAVTFPVWPTGEAPGAAVSPVTFHLEENHTGPSAFDRSVTGVRGAQITVYAPEKPNGVGILVTPGGSYRRVVLDKEGSALAPFFNARGYTLFVMTYRMPGDGHAEGADAPLADVQRAMRLLRARANEWHLDAKKLGVMGFSAGGHVAASLGTRYDEAVYTAIDDADNQSARPAFMALVYTVITMHKEIDHPGSRHELIGDTPTAEQIHHYSLEERVSADTPPTFLLHAVDDPAVKVENSVVMFSALRKLGVPVEMHLFEQGQHGFGIRDALGLPVAVWPELMMEWIGTKV
;
A
#
# COMPACT_ATOMS: atom_id res chain seq x y z
N MET A 1 -11.56 -17.94 -15.56
CA MET A 1 -11.73 -16.58 -16.18
C MET A 1 -11.07 -16.58 -17.57
N LYS A 2 -11.67 -15.91 -18.59
CA LYS A 2 -10.93 -15.63 -19.82
C LYS A 2 -9.73 -14.75 -19.42
N THR A 3 -8.54 -15.18 -19.74
CA THR A 3 -7.31 -14.39 -19.55
C THR A 3 -7.50 -13.07 -20.29
N LEU A 4 -7.54 -11.94 -19.54
CA LEU A 4 -7.51 -10.62 -20.15
C LEU A 4 -6.26 -10.51 -21.01
N SER A 5 -6.40 -10.08 -22.26
CA SER A 5 -5.25 -9.72 -23.06
C SER A 5 -4.60 -8.44 -22.51
N HIS A 6 -3.35 -8.21 -22.83
CA HIS A 6 -2.66 -6.98 -22.42
C HIS A 6 -3.39 -5.73 -22.93
N SER A 7 -3.88 -5.74 -24.19
CA SER A 7 -4.66 -4.64 -24.76
C SER A 7 -5.99 -4.39 -24.04
N ASP A 8 -6.72 -5.46 -23.67
CA ASP A 8 -7.97 -5.33 -22.92
C ASP A 8 -7.73 -4.74 -21.52
N LEU A 9 -6.63 -5.12 -20.89
CA LEU A 9 -6.23 -4.55 -19.60
C LEU A 9 -5.97 -3.06 -19.71
N LEU A 10 -5.18 -2.62 -20.69
CA LEU A 10 -4.87 -1.20 -20.91
C LEU A 10 -6.12 -0.38 -21.16
N GLN A 11 -7.03 -0.84 -22.03
CA GLN A 11 -8.29 -0.16 -22.29
C GLN A 11 -9.11 0.01 -21.00
N ARG A 12 -9.27 -1.04 -20.20
CA ARG A 12 -10.01 -0.98 -18.94
C ARG A 12 -9.35 -0.09 -17.89
N MET A 13 -8.02 -0.02 -17.89
CA MET A 13 -7.28 0.93 -17.04
C MET A 13 -7.58 2.38 -17.46
N GLU A 14 -7.55 2.69 -18.76
CA GLU A 14 -7.91 4.02 -19.29
C GLU A 14 -9.34 4.42 -18.88
N GLU A 15 -10.30 3.52 -19.04
CA GLU A 15 -11.68 3.74 -18.63
C GLU A 15 -11.81 3.97 -17.12
N ALA A 16 -11.05 3.23 -16.30
CA ALA A 16 -11.03 3.40 -14.84
C ALA A 16 -10.41 4.74 -14.44
N VAL A 17 -9.29 5.12 -15.06
CA VAL A 17 -8.62 6.41 -14.79
C VAL A 17 -9.50 7.58 -15.20
N ALA A 18 -10.20 7.50 -16.33
CA ALA A 18 -11.11 8.57 -16.82
C ALA A 18 -12.29 8.83 -15.85
N ARG A 19 -12.71 7.83 -15.08
CA ARG A 19 -13.81 7.93 -14.10
C ARG A 19 -13.34 8.19 -12.67
N ALA A 20 -12.03 8.13 -12.42
CA ALA A 20 -11.48 8.27 -11.08
C ALA A 20 -11.62 9.68 -10.54
N VAL A 21 -11.85 9.79 -9.23
CA VAL A 21 -11.95 11.07 -8.51
C VAL A 21 -10.83 11.12 -7.49
N THR A 22 -10.10 12.23 -7.44
CA THR A 22 -9.00 12.43 -6.49
C THR A 22 -9.38 13.51 -5.47
N PHE A 23 -9.05 13.28 -4.20
CA PHE A 23 -9.24 14.24 -3.12
C PHE A 23 -8.07 14.22 -2.13
N PRO A 24 -7.81 15.33 -1.42
CA PRO A 24 -6.73 15.40 -0.45
C PRO A 24 -7.07 14.64 0.85
N VAL A 25 -6.07 14.03 1.46
CA VAL A 25 -6.16 13.39 2.78
C VAL A 25 -6.23 14.44 3.91
N TRP A 26 -5.54 15.55 3.72
CA TRP A 26 -5.44 16.65 4.67
C TRP A 26 -6.34 17.83 4.24
N PRO A 27 -7.09 18.47 5.14
CA PRO A 27 -8.10 19.49 4.77
C PRO A 27 -7.55 20.67 4.00
N THR A 28 -6.31 21.07 4.27
CA THR A 28 -5.64 22.19 3.58
C THR A 28 -4.96 21.77 2.26
N GLY A 29 -5.00 20.48 1.93
CA GLY A 29 -4.23 19.90 0.81
C GLY A 29 -2.78 19.56 1.15
N GLU A 30 -2.22 20.14 2.21
CA GLU A 30 -0.89 19.81 2.76
C GLU A 30 -1.02 19.22 4.17
N ALA A 31 -0.13 18.29 4.51
CA ALA A 31 -0.05 17.73 5.85
C ALA A 31 0.52 18.78 6.83
N PRO A 32 0.14 18.78 8.12
CA PRO A 32 0.66 19.74 9.09
C PRO A 32 2.19 19.82 9.16
N GLY A 33 2.87 18.68 9.07
CA GLY A 33 4.34 18.58 9.08
C GLY A 33 5.03 18.92 7.75
N ALA A 34 4.29 19.20 6.68
CA ALA A 34 4.85 19.50 5.36
C ALA A 34 5.45 20.90 5.25
N ALA A 35 5.11 21.82 6.16
CA ALA A 35 5.55 23.22 6.11
C ALA A 35 7.07 23.41 6.11
N VAL A 36 7.83 22.47 6.71
CA VAL A 36 9.30 22.50 6.79
C VAL A 36 9.99 21.79 5.63
N SER A 37 9.24 21.02 4.83
CA SER A 37 9.81 20.26 3.71
C SER A 37 10.16 21.17 2.53
N PRO A 38 11.37 21.04 1.96
CA PRO A 38 11.81 21.85 0.81
C PRO A 38 11.32 21.31 -0.54
N VAL A 39 10.64 20.15 -0.57
CA VAL A 39 10.33 19.44 -1.83
C VAL A 39 9.20 20.09 -2.61
N THR A 40 9.24 19.88 -3.91
CA THR A 40 8.20 20.28 -4.87
C THR A 40 7.62 19.03 -5.52
N PHE A 41 6.31 19.00 -5.68
CA PHE A 41 5.60 17.91 -6.34
C PHE A 41 5.98 17.81 -7.82
N HIS A 42 6.33 16.60 -8.25
CA HIS A 42 6.57 16.26 -9.65
C HIS A 42 5.82 14.99 -10.02
N LEU A 43 5.07 15.06 -11.12
CA LEU A 43 4.49 13.90 -11.79
C LEU A 43 5.43 13.51 -12.92
N GLU A 44 5.94 12.28 -12.88
CA GLU A 44 6.76 11.69 -13.93
C GLU A 44 5.90 10.71 -14.73
N GLU A 45 5.97 10.82 -16.07
CA GLU A 45 5.37 9.87 -16.99
C GLU A 45 6.47 9.09 -17.70
N ASN A 46 6.57 7.79 -17.42
CA ASN A 46 7.54 6.93 -18.05
C ASN A 46 6.90 6.25 -19.28
N HIS A 47 7.30 6.68 -20.48
CA HIS A 47 6.77 6.15 -21.75
C HIS A 47 7.62 4.99 -22.32
N THR A 48 8.40 4.28 -21.50
CA THR A 48 9.36 3.25 -21.95
C THR A 48 8.75 1.88 -22.24
N GLY A 49 7.42 1.78 -22.33
CA GLY A 49 6.72 0.52 -22.58
C GLY A 49 5.51 0.68 -23.51
N PRO A 50 4.85 -0.41 -23.87
CA PRO A 50 3.63 -0.39 -24.69
C PRO A 50 2.42 0.21 -23.95
N SER A 51 2.57 0.60 -22.69
CA SER A 51 1.54 1.17 -21.84
C SER A 51 1.65 2.69 -21.81
N ALA A 52 0.57 3.40 -22.16
CA ALA A 52 0.47 4.84 -22.05
C ALA A 52 0.45 5.34 -20.59
N PHE A 53 0.31 4.43 -19.60
CA PHE A 53 0.20 4.74 -18.19
C PHE A 53 1.32 4.06 -17.40
N ASP A 54 2.37 4.79 -17.12
CA ASP A 54 3.42 4.40 -16.16
C ASP A 54 3.89 5.64 -15.40
N ARG A 55 2.95 6.20 -14.61
CA ARG A 55 3.16 7.44 -13.86
C ARG A 55 3.73 7.13 -12.48
N SER A 56 4.58 8.03 -12.01
CA SER A 56 5.01 8.09 -10.61
C SER A 56 5.05 9.52 -10.11
N VAL A 57 5.00 9.71 -8.79
CA VAL A 57 5.08 11.03 -8.17
C VAL A 57 6.19 11.08 -7.14
N THR A 58 6.85 12.25 -7.05
CA THR A 58 7.85 12.62 -6.04
C THR A 58 7.46 13.95 -5.39
N GLY A 59 8.10 14.30 -4.27
CA GLY A 59 7.90 15.59 -3.61
C GLY A 59 6.48 15.80 -3.08
N VAL A 60 5.86 14.76 -2.56
CA VAL A 60 4.49 14.81 -2.01
C VAL A 60 4.49 15.60 -0.70
N ARG A 61 3.82 16.76 -0.68
CA ARG A 61 3.64 17.59 0.52
C ARG A 61 2.35 17.30 1.27
N GLY A 62 1.35 16.79 0.56
CA GLY A 62 0.09 16.33 1.11
C GLY A 62 -0.43 15.12 0.35
N ALA A 63 -0.70 14.07 1.09
CA ALA A 63 -1.22 12.83 0.54
C ALA A 63 -2.57 13.06 -0.16
N GLN A 64 -2.79 12.36 -1.27
CA GLN A 64 -4.05 12.34 -2.00
C GLN A 64 -4.54 10.91 -2.16
N ILE A 65 -5.84 10.75 -2.31
CA ILE A 65 -6.49 9.47 -2.60
C ILE A 65 -7.21 9.60 -3.93
N THR A 66 -6.91 8.68 -4.87
CA THR A 66 -7.64 8.48 -6.11
C THR A 66 -8.56 7.27 -5.95
N VAL A 67 -9.86 7.49 -6.14
CA VAL A 67 -10.90 6.48 -5.97
C VAL A 67 -11.23 5.80 -7.29
N TYR A 68 -11.13 4.50 -7.30
CA TYR A 68 -11.60 3.62 -8.37
C TYR A 68 -12.82 2.85 -7.87
N ALA A 69 -14.01 3.38 -8.10
CA ALA A 69 -15.25 2.79 -7.64
C ALA A 69 -15.84 1.82 -8.68
N PRO A 70 -16.36 0.66 -8.24
CA PRO A 70 -17.08 -0.26 -9.10
C PRO A 70 -18.49 0.25 -9.40
N GLU A 71 -19.11 -0.24 -10.48
CA GLU A 71 -20.52 0.04 -10.76
C GLU A 71 -21.47 -0.53 -9.69
N LYS A 72 -21.11 -1.65 -9.11
CA LYS A 72 -21.87 -2.36 -8.06
C LYS A 72 -20.97 -2.66 -6.87
N PRO A 73 -20.90 -1.77 -5.88
CA PRO A 73 -20.09 -1.98 -4.69
C PRO A 73 -20.54 -3.21 -3.87
N ASN A 74 -19.56 -3.99 -3.38
CA ASN A 74 -19.81 -5.12 -2.48
C ASN A 74 -19.68 -4.73 -0.99
N GLY A 75 -19.45 -3.45 -0.70
CA GLY A 75 -19.28 -2.92 0.65
C GLY A 75 -17.84 -2.95 1.17
N VAL A 76 -16.88 -3.56 0.45
CA VAL A 76 -15.48 -3.64 0.86
C VAL A 76 -14.65 -2.55 0.19
N GLY A 77 -13.89 -1.80 0.99
CA GLY A 77 -12.91 -0.82 0.51
C GLY A 77 -11.47 -1.27 0.79
N ILE A 78 -10.56 -0.99 -0.12
CA ILE A 78 -9.13 -1.30 0.02
C ILE A 78 -8.32 -0.03 -0.19
N LEU A 79 -7.65 0.46 0.88
CA LEU A 79 -6.65 1.51 0.78
C LEU A 79 -5.37 0.91 0.20
N VAL A 80 -4.91 1.43 -0.92
CA VAL A 80 -3.75 0.92 -1.64
C VAL A 80 -2.58 1.88 -1.45
N THR A 81 -1.45 1.34 -0.98
CA THR A 81 -0.18 2.03 -0.82
C THR A 81 0.83 1.48 -1.82
N PRO A 82 1.00 2.13 -3.01
CA PRO A 82 1.96 1.66 -4.01
C PRO A 82 3.40 1.80 -3.54
N GLY A 83 4.31 1.04 -4.17
CA GLY A 83 5.74 1.10 -3.90
C GLY A 83 6.47 2.26 -4.57
N GLY A 84 7.80 2.16 -4.56
CA GLY A 84 8.71 3.14 -5.15
C GLY A 84 9.93 3.43 -4.27
N SER A 85 10.31 2.47 -3.42
CA SER A 85 11.53 2.49 -2.59
C SER A 85 11.62 3.67 -1.62
N TYR A 86 10.50 4.27 -1.23
CA TYR A 86 10.42 5.52 -0.46
C TYR A 86 11.04 6.75 -1.16
N ARG A 87 11.26 6.68 -2.49
CA ARG A 87 11.72 7.79 -3.34
C ARG A 87 10.61 8.40 -4.16
N ARG A 88 9.61 7.59 -4.49
CA ARG A 88 8.43 7.97 -5.29
C ARG A 88 7.25 7.07 -4.94
N VAL A 89 6.07 7.42 -5.47
CA VAL A 89 4.89 6.53 -5.45
C VAL A 89 4.55 6.15 -6.90
N VAL A 90 4.50 4.84 -7.19
CA VAL A 90 4.17 4.28 -8.52
C VAL A 90 2.65 4.22 -8.67
N LEU A 91 2.05 5.11 -9.48
CA LEU A 91 0.59 5.29 -9.52
C LEU A 91 -0.14 4.23 -10.36
N ASP A 92 0.48 3.72 -11.40
CA ASP A 92 -0.24 2.88 -12.37
C ASP A 92 0.01 1.39 -12.17
N LYS A 93 1.24 0.94 -12.17
CA LYS A 93 1.60 -0.47 -12.05
C LYS A 93 1.05 -1.14 -10.79
N GLU A 94 1.07 -0.42 -9.67
CA GLU A 94 0.63 -0.87 -8.35
C GLU A 94 -0.60 -0.09 -7.84
N GLY A 95 -1.30 0.58 -8.73
CA GLY A 95 -2.48 1.39 -8.44
C GLY A 95 -3.58 1.20 -9.49
N SER A 96 -3.63 2.05 -10.53
CA SER A 96 -4.73 2.02 -11.52
C SER A 96 -4.89 0.67 -12.22
N ALA A 97 -3.80 -0.09 -12.43
CA ALA A 97 -3.85 -1.41 -13.04
C ALA A 97 -4.63 -2.46 -12.23
N LEU A 98 -4.83 -2.23 -10.94
CA LEU A 98 -5.61 -3.11 -10.07
C LEU A 98 -7.12 -2.94 -10.30
N ALA A 99 -7.56 -1.74 -10.67
CA ALA A 99 -8.98 -1.38 -10.73
C ALA A 99 -9.82 -2.34 -11.61
N PRO A 100 -9.42 -2.73 -12.83
CA PRO A 100 -10.20 -3.62 -13.66
C PRO A 100 -10.52 -4.97 -13.02
N PHE A 101 -9.64 -5.48 -12.17
CA PHE A 101 -9.79 -6.78 -11.50
C PHE A 101 -10.67 -6.68 -10.26
N PHE A 102 -10.36 -5.75 -9.37
CA PHE A 102 -11.06 -5.59 -8.10
C PHE A 102 -12.45 -4.98 -8.27
N ASN A 103 -12.61 -3.97 -9.14
CA ASN A 103 -13.91 -3.38 -9.43
C ASN A 103 -14.88 -4.39 -10.08
N ALA A 104 -14.39 -5.31 -10.91
CA ALA A 104 -15.20 -6.39 -11.49
C ALA A 104 -15.85 -7.31 -10.43
N ARG A 105 -15.31 -7.34 -9.21
CA ARG A 105 -15.82 -8.08 -8.05
C ARG A 105 -16.46 -7.19 -6.99
N GLY A 106 -16.67 -5.90 -7.30
CA GLY A 106 -17.36 -4.94 -6.45
C GLY A 106 -16.49 -4.26 -5.38
N TYR A 107 -15.18 -4.49 -5.36
CA TYR A 107 -14.28 -3.79 -4.43
C TYR A 107 -14.05 -2.36 -4.87
N THR A 108 -14.09 -1.40 -3.93
CA THR A 108 -13.66 -0.02 -4.16
C THR A 108 -12.19 0.12 -3.78
N LEU A 109 -11.36 0.64 -4.70
CA LEU A 109 -9.94 0.90 -4.43
C LEU A 109 -9.70 2.38 -4.18
N PHE A 110 -8.88 2.66 -3.19
CA PHE A 110 -8.43 3.98 -2.77
C PHE A 110 -6.90 4.03 -2.90
N VAL A 111 -6.41 4.39 -4.08
CA VAL A 111 -4.97 4.46 -4.34
C VAL A 111 -4.44 5.78 -3.81
N MET A 112 -3.51 5.73 -2.87
CA MET A 112 -2.98 6.93 -2.24
C MET A 112 -1.56 7.26 -2.65
N THR A 113 -1.25 8.56 -2.71
CA THR A 113 0.11 9.08 -2.57
C THR A 113 0.40 9.33 -1.10
N TYR A 114 1.65 9.29 -0.71
CA TYR A 114 2.07 9.55 0.66
C TYR A 114 3.41 10.29 0.68
N ARG A 115 3.69 11.02 1.74
CA ARG A 115 4.94 11.77 1.93
C ARG A 115 6.11 10.82 2.11
N MET A 116 7.27 11.17 1.54
CA MET A 116 8.47 10.36 1.66
C MET A 116 9.24 10.66 2.95
N PRO A 117 9.83 9.66 3.61
CA PRO A 117 10.61 9.85 4.85
C PRO A 117 11.78 10.83 4.69
N GLY A 118 12.47 10.75 3.52
CA GLY A 118 13.65 11.55 3.22
C GLY A 118 13.37 13.00 2.79
N ASP A 119 12.10 13.40 2.62
CA ASP A 119 11.71 14.69 2.06
C ASP A 119 11.74 15.86 3.08
N GLY A 120 12.20 15.63 4.31
CA GLY A 120 12.36 16.68 5.32
C GLY A 120 11.06 17.18 5.97
N HIS A 121 10.02 16.33 6.00
CA HIS A 121 8.80 16.58 6.76
C HIS A 121 9.05 16.53 8.27
N ALA A 122 8.23 17.23 9.06
CA ALA A 122 8.42 17.29 10.51
C ALA A 122 8.31 15.93 11.19
N GLU A 123 7.47 15.01 10.65
CA GLU A 123 7.30 13.65 11.14
C GLU A 123 8.45 12.72 10.73
N GLY A 124 9.36 13.15 9.85
CA GLY A 124 10.50 12.34 9.39
C GLY A 124 10.09 10.98 8.84
N ALA A 125 10.65 9.91 9.40
CA ALA A 125 10.38 8.54 9.00
C ALA A 125 8.91 8.09 9.21
N ASP A 126 8.15 8.77 10.07
CA ASP A 126 6.74 8.47 10.33
C ASP A 126 5.77 9.27 9.44
N ALA A 127 6.25 10.15 8.54
CA ALA A 127 5.38 10.88 7.63
C ALA A 127 4.46 9.97 6.79
N PRO A 128 4.94 8.83 6.20
CA PRO A 128 4.06 7.89 5.50
C PRO A 128 3.01 7.25 6.43
N LEU A 129 3.37 6.94 7.69
CA LEU A 129 2.44 6.37 8.65
C LEU A 129 1.36 7.37 9.06
N ALA A 130 1.72 8.63 9.27
CA ALA A 130 0.77 9.71 9.55
C ALA A 130 -0.26 9.85 8.42
N ASP A 131 0.20 9.84 7.17
CA ASP A 131 -0.67 9.93 6.00
C ASP A 131 -1.62 8.73 5.86
N VAL A 132 -1.13 7.50 6.04
CA VAL A 132 -1.96 6.30 5.89
C VAL A 132 -2.92 6.10 7.06
N GLN A 133 -2.54 6.46 8.29
CA GLN A 133 -3.47 6.49 9.43
C GLN A 133 -4.61 7.49 9.18
N ARG A 134 -4.26 8.71 8.76
CA ARG A 134 -5.25 9.75 8.44
C ARG A 134 -6.17 9.31 7.30
N ALA A 135 -5.60 8.74 6.22
CA ALA A 135 -6.36 8.21 5.10
C ALA A 135 -7.40 7.16 5.55
N MET A 136 -6.98 6.18 6.36
CA MET A 136 -7.88 5.13 6.86
C MET A 136 -9.01 5.72 7.72
N ARG A 137 -8.72 6.67 8.61
CA ARG A 137 -9.71 7.38 9.44
C ARG A 137 -10.71 8.16 8.59
N LEU A 138 -10.20 8.90 7.60
CA LEU A 138 -11.01 9.69 6.67
C LEU A 138 -11.95 8.81 5.84
N LEU A 139 -11.44 7.71 5.27
CA LEU A 139 -12.25 6.76 4.51
C LEU A 139 -13.33 6.12 5.38
N ARG A 140 -13.03 5.79 6.62
CA ARG A 140 -13.99 5.23 7.56
C ARG A 140 -15.10 6.22 7.91
N ALA A 141 -14.74 7.49 8.16
CA ALA A 141 -15.72 8.55 8.43
C ALA A 141 -16.64 8.81 7.23
N ARG A 142 -16.13 8.63 6.00
CA ARG A 142 -16.83 8.91 4.75
C ARG A 142 -17.32 7.65 4.03
N ALA A 143 -17.35 6.48 4.67
CA ALA A 143 -17.63 5.18 4.03
C ALA A 143 -18.95 5.17 3.23
N ASN A 144 -19.98 5.87 3.72
CA ASN A 144 -21.29 5.96 3.05
C ASN A 144 -21.22 6.60 1.65
N GLU A 145 -20.23 7.47 1.37
CA GLU A 145 -20.10 8.14 0.07
C GLU A 145 -19.82 7.14 -1.07
N TRP A 146 -19.25 5.99 -0.75
CA TRP A 146 -18.90 4.92 -1.69
C TRP A 146 -19.67 3.63 -1.41
N HIS A 147 -20.77 3.69 -0.64
CA HIS A 147 -21.57 2.51 -0.27
C HIS A 147 -20.74 1.40 0.40
N LEU A 148 -19.80 1.78 1.28
CA LEU A 148 -18.94 0.86 2.02
C LEU A 148 -19.48 0.57 3.41
N ASP A 149 -19.18 -0.63 3.91
CA ASP A 149 -19.21 -0.92 5.32
C ASP A 149 -17.91 -0.41 5.97
N ALA A 150 -18.01 0.56 6.89
CA ALA A 150 -16.86 1.12 7.59
C ALA A 150 -16.02 0.09 8.36
N LYS A 151 -16.57 -1.10 8.62
CA LYS A 151 -15.87 -2.22 9.26
C LYS A 151 -15.10 -3.10 8.26
N LYS A 152 -15.34 -2.95 6.95
CA LYS A 152 -14.73 -3.74 5.86
C LYS A 152 -13.69 -2.95 5.06
N LEU A 153 -13.00 -2.03 5.72
CA LEU A 153 -11.89 -1.28 5.13
C LEU A 153 -10.56 -1.95 5.43
N GLY A 154 -9.90 -2.47 4.41
CA GLY A 154 -8.57 -3.07 4.49
C GLY A 154 -7.49 -2.18 3.90
N VAL A 155 -6.23 -2.63 4.01
CA VAL A 155 -5.07 -2.00 3.37
C VAL A 155 -4.34 -3.02 2.51
N MET A 156 -3.84 -2.58 1.34
CA MET A 156 -2.99 -3.37 0.45
C MET A 156 -1.76 -2.55 0.08
N GLY A 157 -0.57 -3.11 0.29
CA GLY A 157 0.67 -2.42 -0.03
C GLY A 157 1.65 -3.25 -0.84
N PHE A 158 2.44 -2.57 -1.66
CA PHE A 158 3.40 -3.16 -2.58
C PHE A 158 4.81 -2.68 -2.28
N SER A 159 5.81 -3.56 -2.26
CA SER A 159 7.22 -3.19 -2.09
C SER A 159 7.43 -2.29 -0.85
N ALA A 160 8.00 -1.10 -1.01
CA ALA A 160 8.11 -0.10 0.07
C ALA A 160 6.72 0.38 0.56
N GLY A 161 5.71 0.45 -0.32
CA GLY A 161 4.31 0.70 0.09
C GLY A 161 3.73 -0.45 0.91
N GLY A 162 4.25 -1.66 0.75
CA GLY A 162 3.96 -2.78 1.65
C GLY A 162 4.45 -2.53 3.08
N HIS A 163 5.60 -1.88 3.24
CA HIS A 163 6.07 -1.41 4.54
C HIS A 163 5.16 -0.33 5.14
N VAL A 164 4.62 0.59 4.32
CA VAL A 164 3.61 1.58 4.77
C VAL A 164 2.34 0.89 5.24
N ALA A 165 1.83 -0.09 4.47
CA ALA A 165 0.66 -0.88 4.86
C ALA A 165 0.89 -1.69 6.14
N ALA A 166 2.05 -2.33 6.26
CA ALA A 166 2.43 -3.09 7.45
C ALA A 166 2.63 -2.18 8.67
N SER A 167 3.19 -0.97 8.48
CA SER A 167 3.26 0.04 9.54
C SER A 167 1.87 0.42 10.03
N LEU A 168 0.90 0.63 9.14
CA LEU A 168 -0.49 0.86 9.53
C LEU A 168 -1.04 -0.32 10.33
N GLY A 169 -0.82 -1.56 9.90
CA GLY A 169 -1.37 -2.76 10.57
C GLY A 169 -0.76 -3.03 11.94
N THR A 170 0.50 -2.67 12.17
CA THR A 170 1.24 -2.96 13.41
C THR A 170 1.34 -1.76 14.36
N ARG A 171 1.10 -0.53 13.85
CA ARG A 171 1.28 0.74 14.57
C ARG A 171 0.08 1.69 14.37
N TYR A 172 -1.12 1.16 14.13
CA TYR A 172 -2.34 1.93 13.81
C TYR A 172 -2.79 2.87 14.95
N ASP A 173 -2.41 2.60 16.18
CA ASP A 173 -2.76 3.34 17.40
C ASP A 173 -1.65 4.26 17.89
N GLU A 174 -0.47 4.26 17.28
CA GLU A 174 0.58 5.21 17.63
C GLU A 174 0.20 6.64 17.24
N ALA A 175 0.47 7.59 18.13
CA ALA A 175 0.18 9.01 17.92
C ALA A 175 1.31 9.66 17.12
N VAL A 176 1.27 9.55 15.78
CA VAL A 176 2.30 10.11 14.88
C VAL A 176 1.90 11.47 14.29
N TYR A 177 0.70 11.95 14.56
CA TYR A 177 0.25 13.32 14.25
C TYR A 177 -0.81 13.79 15.24
N THR A 178 -1.03 15.10 15.31
CA THR A 178 -2.10 15.68 16.15
C THR A 178 -3.43 15.65 15.39
N ALA A 179 -4.49 15.18 16.07
CA ALA A 179 -5.85 15.15 15.53
C ALA A 179 -6.29 16.57 15.07
N ILE A 180 -6.95 16.66 13.92
CA ILE A 180 -7.32 17.93 13.29
C ILE A 180 -8.84 18.10 13.08
N ASP A 181 -9.60 17.02 12.99
CA ASP A 181 -11.06 17.05 12.83
C ASP A 181 -11.73 15.76 13.34
N ASP A 182 -13.07 15.67 13.20
CA ASP A 182 -13.87 14.55 13.68
C ASP A 182 -13.53 13.20 13.04
N ALA A 183 -12.93 13.17 11.85
CA ALA A 183 -12.49 11.92 11.24
C ALA A 183 -11.38 11.24 12.07
N ASP A 184 -10.60 12.02 12.82
CA ASP A 184 -9.55 11.48 13.69
C ASP A 184 -10.06 10.75 14.93
N ASN A 185 -11.36 10.84 15.23
CA ASN A 185 -12.02 10.01 16.23
C ASN A 185 -12.24 8.55 15.75
N GLN A 186 -12.08 8.29 14.44
CA GLN A 186 -12.18 6.94 13.90
C GLN A 186 -10.90 6.14 14.16
N SER A 187 -11.05 4.80 14.27
CA SER A 187 -9.89 3.92 14.34
C SER A 187 -9.13 3.88 13.01
N ALA A 188 -7.79 3.94 13.06
CA ALA A 188 -6.97 3.70 11.88
C ALA A 188 -6.69 2.19 11.62
N ARG A 189 -7.13 1.28 12.51
CA ARG A 189 -6.89 -0.16 12.36
C ARG A 189 -7.61 -0.72 11.12
N PRO A 190 -6.91 -1.29 10.13
CA PRO A 190 -7.56 -1.92 8.99
C PRO A 190 -8.26 -3.23 9.39
N ALA A 191 -9.30 -3.62 8.65
CA ALA A 191 -10.01 -4.89 8.86
C ALA A 191 -9.14 -6.09 8.45
N PHE A 192 -8.31 -5.90 7.45
CA PHE A 192 -7.32 -6.87 6.94
C PHE A 192 -6.15 -6.13 6.31
N MET A 193 -5.04 -6.83 6.14
CA MET A 193 -3.82 -6.32 5.52
C MET A 193 -3.36 -7.28 4.42
N ALA A 194 -3.00 -6.76 3.24
CA ALA A 194 -2.42 -7.52 2.15
C ALA A 194 -1.07 -6.92 1.76
N LEU A 195 -0.03 -7.74 1.77
CA LEU A 195 1.35 -7.34 1.58
C LEU A 195 1.94 -8.10 0.39
N VAL A 196 2.26 -7.37 -0.67
CA VAL A 196 2.70 -7.94 -1.95
C VAL A 196 4.17 -7.57 -2.20
N TYR A 197 5.04 -8.55 -2.33
CA TYR A 197 6.52 -8.43 -2.42
C TYR A 197 7.07 -7.33 -1.52
N THR A 198 6.67 -7.38 -0.27
CA THR A 198 6.77 -6.28 0.69
C THR A 198 8.16 -6.15 1.30
N VAL A 199 8.60 -4.91 1.53
CA VAL A 199 9.66 -4.61 2.49
C VAL A 199 9.07 -4.74 3.89
N ILE A 200 9.76 -5.40 4.82
CA ILE A 200 9.32 -5.62 6.21
C ILE A 200 10.40 -5.24 7.21
N THR A 201 11.59 -5.81 7.04
CA THR A 201 12.67 -5.68 8.03
C THR A 201 13.71 -4.63 7.61
N MET A 202 14.34 -4.03 8.63
CA MET A 202 15.49 -3.12 8.47
C MET A 202 16.82 -3.80 8.86
N HIS A 203 16.80 -5.11 9.16
CA HIS A 203 18.02 -5.90 9.40
C HIS A 203 18.75 -6.17 8.09
N LYS A 204 20.06 -5.83 8.03
CA LYS A 204 20.89 -5.83 6.80
C LYS A 204 20.95 -7.16 6.06
N GLU A 205 20.74 -8.29 6.77
CA GLU A 205 20.83 -9.62 6.18
C GLU A 205 19.76 -9.86 5.10
N ILE A 206 18.58 -9.24 5.29
CA ILE A 206 17.42 -9.44 4.40
C ILE A 206 16.70 -8.15 4.05
N ASP A 207 17.21 -6.98 4.41
CA ASP A 207 16.61 -5.69 4.10
C ASP A 207 16.56 -5.41 2.58
N HIS A 208 15.78 -4.39 2.22
CA HIS A 208 15.92 -3.70 0.94
C HIS A 208 16.76 -2.44 1.16
N PRO A 209 18.05 -2.41 0.74
CA PRO A 209 18.98 -1.35 1.10
C PRO A 209 18.50 0.06 0.72
N GLY A 210 17.86 0.21 -0.46
CA GLY A 210 17.31 1.48 -0.91
C GLY A 210 16.20 2.01 0.01
N SER A 211 15.22 1.17 0.35
CA SER A 211 14.13 1.58 1.26
C SER A 211 14.63 1.84 2.67
N ARG A 212 15.59 1.05 3.16
CA ARG A 212 16.19 1.26 4.47
C ARG A 212 16.93 2.61 4.53
N HIS A 213 17.73 2.94 3.50
CA HIS A 213 18.43 4.21 3.41
C HIS A 213 17.46 5.40 3.46
N GLU A 214 16.40 5.38 2.64
CA GLU A 214 15.41 6.48 2.58
C GLU A 214 14.61 6.60 3.89
N LEU A 215 14.33 5.48 4.57
CA LEU A 215 13.52 5.47 5.78
C LEU A 215 14.30 5.91 7.03
N ILE A 216 15.47 5.33 7.26
CA ILE A 216 16.25 5.48 8.51
C ILE A 216 17.72 5.91 8.31
N GLY A 217 18.13 6.22 7.05
CA GLY A 217 19.47 6.69 6.73
C GLY A 217 20.54 5.60 6.69
N ASP A 218 21.80 6.04 6.51
CA ASP A 218 22.96 5.12 6.35
C ASP A 218 23.45 4.52 7.66
N THR A 219 23.28 5.23 8.77
CA THR A 219 23.81 4.89 10.09
C THR A 219 22.72 4.86 11.17
N PRO A 220 21.64 4.06 10.98
CA PRO A 220 20.57 4.01 11.96
C PRO A 220 21.04 3.37 13.25
N THR A 221 20.44 3.78 14.37
CA THR A 221 20.62 3.13 15.66
C THR A 221 19.96 1.75 15.70
N ALA A 222 20.36 0.90 16.64
CA ALA A 222 19.70 -0.39 16.86
C ALA A 222 18.21 -0.22 17.19
N GLU A 223 17.85 0.84 17.91
CA GLU A 223 16.47 1.18 18.24
C GLU A 223 15.66 1.53 16.98
N GLN A 224 16.21 2.31 16.04
CA GLN A 224 15.55 2.61 14.77
C GLN A 224 15.37 1.35 13.92
N ILE A 225 16.39 0.47 13.85
CA ILE A 225 16.28 -0.82 13.15
C ILE A 225 15.13 -1.63 13.75
N HIS A 226 15.10 -1.79 15.07
CA HIS A 226 14.03 -2.50 15.77
C HIS A 226 12.64 -1.85 15.54
N HIS A 227 12.54 -0.53 15.66
CA HIS A 227 11.28 0.21 15.57
C HIS A 227 10.64 0.08 14.17
N TYR A 228 11.45 0.10 13.10
CA TYR A 228 10.99 0.02 11.72
C TYR A 228 11.08 -1.40 11.10
N SER A 229 11.51 -2.41 11.85
CA SER A 229 11.39 -3.83 11.48
C SER A 229 10.03 -4.35 11.94
N LEU A 230 9.08 -4.44 11.01
CA LEU A 230 7.66 -4.56 11.35
C LEU A 230 7.27 -5.96 11.83
N GLU A 231 8.05 -6.99 11.53
CA GLU A 231 7.91 -8.32 12.13
C GLU A 231 8.11 -8.28 13.66
N GLU A 232 8.88 -7.32 14.16
CA GLU A 232 9.12 -7.11 15.59
C GLU A 232 8.04 -6.25 16.27
N ARG A 233 7.14 -5.66 15.46
CA ARG A 233 6.02 -4.81 15.89
C ARG A 233 4.66 -5.53 15.88
N VAL A 234 4.63 -6.79 15.43
CA VAL A 234 3.41 -7.60 15.42
C VAL A 234 2.89 -7.79 16.85
N SER A 235 1.59 -7.64 17.02
CA SER A 235 0.86 -7.88 18.27
C SER A 235 -0.34 -8.80 18.03
N ALA A 236 -1.02 -9.23 19.06
CA ALA A 236 -2.26 -10.02 18.93
C ALA A 236 -3.40 -9.21 18.26
N ASP A 237 -3.33 -7.88 18.28
CA ASP A 237 -4.28 -6.96 17.67
C ASP A 237 -3.95 -6.62 16.21
N THR A 238 -2.81 -7.10 15.68
CA THR A 238 -2.46 -6.96 14.26
C THR A 238 -3.56 -7.59 13.40
N PRO A 239 -4.01 -6.93 12.31
CA PRO A 239 -5.09 -7.46 11.47
C PRO A 239 -4.76 -8.79 10.80
N PRO A 240 -5.77 -9.62 10.43
CA PRO A 240 -5.56 -10.75 9.52
C PRO A 240 -4.78 -10.32 8.30
N THR A 241 -3.78 -11.12 7.89
CA THR A 241 -2.80 -10.71 6.88
C THR A 241 -2.69 -11.74 5.75
N PHE A 242 -2.70 -11.23 4.51
CA PHE A 242 -2.37 -11.95 3.29
C PHE A 242 -0.97 -11.54 2.82
N LEU A 243 -0.11 -12.50 2.52
CA LEU A 243 1.25 -12.29 2.04
C LEU A 243 1.43 -12.94 0.66
N LEU A 244 2.05 -12.21 -0.25
CA LEU A 244 2.35 -12.70 -1.60
C LEU A 244 3.76 -12.27 -2.01
N HIS A 245 4.58 -13.22 -2.51
CA HIS A 245 5.92 -12.93 -2.99
C HIS A 245 6.34 -13.88 -4.11
N ALA A 246 7.30 -13.46 -4.94
CA ALA A 246 8.00 -14.33 -5.86
C ALA A 246 9.38 -14.69 -5.30
N VAL A 247 9.77 -15.97 -5.39
CA VAL A 247 11.05 -16.47 -4.84
C VAL A 247 12.25 -15.93 -5.63
N ASP A 248 12.04 -15.63 -6.91
CA ASP A 248 13.03 -15.05 -7.83
C ASP A 248 13.13 -13.52 -7.77
N ASP A 249 12.55 -12.88 -6.74
CA ASP A 249 12.63 -11.43 -6.55
C ASP A 249 14.08 -10.97 -6.28
N PRO A 250 14.71 -10.20 -7.22
CA PRO A 250 16.10 -9.78 -7.06
C PRO A 250 16.27 -8.51 -6.21
N ALA A 251 15.19 -7.80 -5.89
CA ALA A 251 15.22 -6.51 -5.20
C ALA A 251 14.85 -6.63 -3.72
N VAL A 252 13.70 -7.25 -3.42
CA VAL A 252 13.24 -7.49 -2.05
C VAL A 252 13.26 -8.99 -1.78
N LYS A 253 14.16 -9.43 -0.91
CA LYS A 253 14.30 -10.84 -0.58
C LYS A 253 13.00 -11.42 -0.04
N VAL A 254 12.61 -12.60 -0.50
CA VAL A 254 11.39 -13.30 -0.10
C VAL A 254 11.31 -13.53 1.42
N GLU A 255 12.45 -13.56 2.08
CA GLU A 255 12.59 -13.66 3.53
C GLU A 255 11.84 -12.56 4.29
N ASN A 256 11.64 -11.37 3.70
CA ASN A 256 10.77 -10.33 4.28
C ASN A 256 9.36 -10.85 4.54
N SER A 257 8.75 -11.54 3.58
CA SER A 257 7.43 -12.16 3.76
C SER A 257 7.48 -13.33 4.76
N VAL A 258 8.56 -14.12 4.76
CA VAL A 258 8.72 -15.28 5.65
C VAL A 258 8.84 -14.86 7.11
N VAL A 259 9.64 -13.84 7.43
CA VAL A 259 9.77 -13.36 8.82
C VAL A 259 8.46 -12.74 9.32
N MET A 260 7.75 -11.99 8.49
CA MET A 260 6.43 -11.44 8.83
C MET A 260 5.40 -12.55 9.09
N PHE A 261 5.34 -13.55 8.21
CA PHE A 261 4.48 -14.73 8.39
C PHE A 261 4.77 -15.45 9.71
N SER A 262 6.05 -15.64 10.03
CA SER A 262 6.47 -16.31 11.25
C SER A 262 6.08 -15.53 12.51
N ALA A 263 6.23 -14.21 12.49
CA ALA A 263 5.85 -13.33 13.60
C ALA A 263 4.33 -13.34 13.84
N LEU A 264 3.53 -13.23 12.77
CA LEU A 264 2.06 -13.28 12.83
C LEU A 264 1.58 -14.63 13.40
N ARG A 265 2.10 -15.74 12.87
CA ARG A 265 1.76 -17.08 13.38
C ARG A 265 2.08 -17.29 14.84
N LYS A 266 3.24 -16.80 15.29
CA LYS A 266 3.69 -16.92 16.69
C LYS A 266 2.69 -16.28 17.67
N LEU A 267 2.02 -15.21 17.25
CA LEU A 267 1.05 -14.49 18.08
C LEU A 267 -0.42 -14.86 17.78
N GLY A 268 -0.64 -15.90 16.95
CA GLY A 268 -1.99 -16.39 16.65
C GLY A 268 -2.81 -15.49 15.72
N VAL A 269 -2.16 -14.51 15.05
CA VAL A 269 -2.82 -13.66 14.06
C VAL A 269 -3.12 -14.49 12.81
N PRO A 270 -4.36 -14.48 12.28
CA PRO A 270 -4.69 -15.19 11.04
C PRO A 270 -3.83 -14.70 9.88
N VAL A 271 -3.11 -15.60 9.24
CA VAL A 271 -2.22 -15.27 8.12
C VAL A 271 -2.27 -16.34 7.04
N GLU A 272 -2.29 -15.91 5.80
CA GLU A 272 -2.15 -16.75 4.61
C GLU A 272 -0.99 -16.23 3.76
N MET A 273 -0.14 -17.11 3.23
CA MET A 273 1.02 -16.73 2.42
C MET A 273 1.10 -17.58 1.16
N HIS A 274 1.31 -16.93 0.03
CA HIS A 274 1.56 -17.53 -1.27
C HIS A 274 2.96 -17.14 -1.77
N LEU A 275 3.78 -18.15 -2.07
CA LEU A 275 5.10 -17.99 -2.68
C LEU A 275 5.09 -18.63 -4.05
N PHE A 276 5.39 -17.84 -5.08
CA PHE A 276 5.53 -18.31 -6.45
C PHE A 276 7.00 -18.39 -6.83
N GLU A 277 7.39 -19.42 -7.58
CA GLU A 277 8.77 -19.60 -8.01
C GLU A 277 9.22 -18.41 -8.87
N GLN A 278 8.33 -17.90 -9.74
CA GLN A 278 8.60 -16.85 -10.73
C GLN A 278 7.62 -15.69 -10.60
N GLY A 279 8.15 -14.47 -10.80
CA GLY A 279 7.40 -13.22 -10.79
C GLY A 279 8.31 -12.01 -10.79
N GLN A 280 9.53 -12.15 -10.28
CA GLN A 280 10.49 -11.07 -10.03
C GLN A 280 9.93 -9.99 -9.09
N HIS A 281 10.54 -8.80 -9.06
CA HIS A 281 10.05 -7.69 -8.24
C HIS A 281 9.08 -6.80 -9.02
N GLY A 282 8.02 -6.36 -8.33
CA GLY A 282 7.12 -5.37 -8.88
C GLY A 282 6.24 -5.90 -10.01
N PHE A 283 5.88 -7.18 -10.02
CA PHE A 283 5.05 -7.76 -11.09
C PHE A 283 3.64 -7.13 -11.16
N GLY A 284 3.10 -6.60 -10.04
CA GLY A 284 1.76 -6.02 -10.00
C GLY A 284 0.70 -6.90 -10.66
N ILE A 285 -0.08 -6.32 -11.58
CA ILE A 285 -1.00 -7.07 -12.46
C ILE A 285 -0.38 -7.28 -13.84
N ARG A 286 0.24 -6.23 -14.39
CA ARG A 286 0.66 -6.20 -15.82
C ARG A 286 1.74 -7.22 -16.12
N ASP A 287 2.78 -7.26 -15.30
CA ASP A 287 3.95 -8.11 -15.53
C ASP A 287 3.71 -9.55 -15.00
N ALA A 288 2.65 -9.75 -14.21
CA ALA A 288 2.19 -11.08 -13.82
C ALA A 288 1.50 -11.84 -14.96
N LEU A 289 0.98 -11.15 -15.99
CA LEU A 289 0.23 -11.79 -17.06
C LEU A 289 1.06 -12.88 -17.77
N GLY A 290 0.48 -14.06 -17.87
CA GLY A 290 1.14 -15.22 -18.47
C GLY A 290 2.03 -16.02 -17.52
N LEU A 291 2.27 -15.56 -16.30
CA LEU A 291 2.99 -16.28 -15.25
C LEU A 291 2.02 -16.98 -14.28
N PRO A 292 2.46 -18.03 -13.57
CA PRO A 292 1.63 -18.67 -12.53
C PRO A 292 1.13 -17.68 -11.47
N VAL A 293 1.90 -16.65 -11.13
CA VAL A 293 1.54 -15.63 -10.15
C VAL A 293 0.35 -14.76 -10.58
N ALA A 294 -0.05 -14.75 -11.85
CA ALA A 294 -1.19 -13.96 -12.35
C ALA A 294 -2.52 -14.25 -11.66
N VAL A 295 -2.64 -15.38 -10.97
CA VAL A 295 -3.84 -15.79 -10.21
C VAL A 295 -4.00 -15.03 -8.88
N TRP A 296 -3.01 -14.26 -8.46
CA TRP A 296 -2.96 -13.66 -7.13
C TRP A 296 -4.15 -12.76 -6.77
N PRO A 297 -4.76 -11.98 -7.68
CA PRO A 297 -5.90 -11.15 -7.30
C PRO A 297 -7.11 -11.99 -6.88
N GLU A 298 -7.34 -13.11 -7.54
CA GLU A 298 -8.40 -14.05 -7.18
C GLU A 298 -8.16 -14.69 -5.82
N LEU A 299 -6.94 -15.19 -5.57
CA LEU A 299 -6.56 -15.76 -4.27
C LEU A 299 -6.79 -14.75 -3.14
N MET A 300 -6.37 -13.50 -3.34
CA MET A 300 -6.56 -12.45 -2.36
C MET A 300 -8.04 -12.12 -2.14
N MET A 301 -8.84 -11.97 -3.19
CA MET A 301 -10.26 -11.65 -3.06
C MET A 301 -11.05 -12.79 -2.39
N GLU A 302 -10.74 -14.05 -2.68
CA GLU A 302 -11.31 -15.20 -2.00
C GLU A 302 -10.95 -15.22 -0.52
N TRP A 303 -9.68 -14.94 -0.20
CA TRP A 303 -9.22 -14.84 1.18
C TRP A 303 -9.93 -13.69 1.92
N ILE A 304 -10.04 -12.48 1.33
CA ILE A 304 -10.77 -11.34 1.91
C ILE A 304 -12.21 -11.75 2.26
N GLY A 305 -12.90 -12.45 1.35
CA GLY A 305 -14.26 -12.91 1.58
C GLY A 305 -14.44 -13.85 2.78
N THR A 306 -13.35 -14.44 3.30
CA THR A 306 -13.37 -15.20 4.56
C THR A 306 -13.12 -14.36 5.81
N LYS A 307 -12.77 -13.08 5.67
CA LYS A 307 -12.37 -12.18 6.77
C LYS A 307 -13.40 -11.06 7.05
N VAL A 308 -14.18 -10.66 6.02
CA VAL A 308 -15.10 -9.50 6.11
C VAL A 308 -16.49 -9.78 5.52
#